data_22f8e105c57a78d0b193b808d8dcc827
#
_entry.id   22f8e105c57a78d0b193b808d8dcc827
#
_cell.length_a   1.000
_cell.length_b   1.000
_cell.length_c   1.000
_cell.angle_alpha   90.00
_cell.angle_beta   90.00
_cell.angle_gamma   90.00
#
_symmetry.space_group_name_H-M   'P 1'
#
loop_
_entity.id
_entity.type
_entity.pdbx_description
1 polymer ?
#
loop_
_entity_poly.entity_id
_entity_poly.type
_entity_poly.pdbx_seq_one_letter_code
_entity_poly.pdbx_strand_id
1 'polypeptide(L)'
;MNNYDRIWATVDLDAIKHNMAAMKANLREETKIIAVVKTDGYGHGAVPIAHEIEDLPYLYGFAVATVEEALILRGSGIRKPVLILGYTFPYCYEKMAREEIRPAVFREDMLEEMGKAAVSCGRPVKIHIKVDTG
;
A
#
# COMPACT_ATOMS: atom_id res chain seq x y z
N MET A 1 -6.41 -16.38 -24.92
CA MET A 1 -7.82 -15.91 -24.90
C MET A 1 -8.72 -17.11 -24.93
N ASN A 2 -9.62 -17.24 -23.94
CA ASN A 2 -10.64 -18.28 -24.00
C ASN A 2 -11.68 -17.86 -25.06
N ASN A 3 -11.96 -18.71 -26.03
CA ASN A 3 -12.90 -18.43 -27.14
C ASN A 3 -14.37 -18.24 -26.70
N TYR A 4 -14.65 -18.17 -25.41
CA TYR A 4 -16.00 -18.11 -24.85
C TYR A 4 -16.32 -16.81 -24.12
N ASP A 5 -15.35 -15.88 -24.01
CA ASP A 5 -15.55 -14.62 -23.31
C ASP A 5 -16.40 -13.67 -24.18
N ARG A 6 -17.60 -13.36 -23.70
CA ARG A 6 -18.49 -12.39 -24.36
C ARG A 6 -18.09 -10.95 -24.13
N ILE A 7 -17.47 -10.69 -22.99
CA ILE A 7 -17.05 -9.35 -22.55
C ILE A 7 -15.72 -9.50 -21.84
N TRP A 8 -14.80 -8.59 -22.11
CA TRP A 8 -13.55 -8.45 -21.36
C TRP A 8 -13.27 -6.97 -21.13
N ALA A 9 -12.56 -6.67 -20.07
CA ALA A 9 -11.98 -5.37 -19.82
C ALA A 9 -10.45 -5.47 -19.94
N THR A 10 -9.84 -4.46 -20.54
CA THR A 10 -8.39 -4.33 -20.61
C THR A 10 -7.93 -3.16 -19.72
N VAL A 11 -6.82 -3.35 -19.03
CA VAL A 11 -6.16 -2.29 -18.28
C VAL A 11 -4.84 -1.98 -18.97
N ASP A 12 -4.65 -0.73 -19.34
CA ASP A 12 -3.42 -0.25 -19.96
C ASP A 12 -2.44 0.21 -18.87
N LEU A 13 -1.43 -0.63 -18.58
CA LEU A 13 -0.43 -0.35 -17.55
C LEU A 13 0.53 0.77 -17.98
N ASP A 14 0.81 0.91 -19.27
CA ASP A 14 1.63 2.02 -19.79
C ASP A 14 0.94 3.36 -19.57
N ALA A 15 -0.39 3.41 -19.74
CA ALA A 15 -1.17 4.61 -19.43
C ALA A 15 -1.12 4.96 -17.93
N ILE A 16 -1.12 3.97 -17.04
CA ILE A 16 -0.96 4.20 -15.60
C ILE A 16 0.42 4.80 -15.32
N LYS A 17 1.47 4.23 -15.88
CA LYS A 17 2.84 4.76 -15.73
C LYS A 17 2.99 6.17 -16.29
N HIS A 18 2.39 6.44 -17.44
CA HIS A 18 2.32 7.78 -18.01
C HIS A 18 1.63 8.78 -17.08
N ASN A 19 0.49 8.39 -16.49
CA ASN A 19 -0.24 9.23 -15.54
C ASN A 19 0.58 9.51 -14.28
N MET A 20 1.33 8.54 -13.78
CA MET A 20 2.27 8.73 -12.66
C MET A 20 3.34 9.77 -13.00
N ALA A 21 3.91 9.72 -14.20
CA ALA A 21 4.89 10.68 -14.66
C ALA A 21 4.27 12.09 -14.81
N ALA A 22 3.08 12.20 -15.36
CA ALA A 22 2.35 13.46 -15.49
C ALA A 22 2.03 14.09 -14.12
N MET A 23 1.61 13.29 -13.14
CA MET A 23 1.42 13.77 -11.76
C MET A 23 2.74 14.26 -11.15
N LYS A 24 3.83 13.51 -11.32
CA LYS A 24 5.15 13.90 -10.81
C LYS A 24 5.65 15.22 -11.38
N ALA A 25 5.40 15.48 -12.66
CA ALA A 25 5.79 16.71 -13.32
C ALA A 25 5.18 17.99 -12.71
N ASN A 26 4.06 17.85 -12.00
CA ASN A 26 3.38 18.93 -11.30
C ASN A 26 3.77 19.07 -9.82
N LEU A 27 4.74 18.29 -9.36
CA LEU A 27 5.22 18.29 -7.97
C LEU A 27 6.65 18.80 -7.91
N ARG A 28 7.06 19.26 -6.73
CA ARG A 28 8.46 19.60 -6.46
C ARG A 28 9.36 18.38 -6.68
N GLU A 29 10.61 18.60 -7.02
CA GLU A 29 11.55 17.53 -7.35
C GLU A 29 11.71 16.52 -6.22
N GLU A 30 11.78 16.97 -4.97
CA GLU A 30 11.95 16.14 -3.79
C GLU A 30 10.68 15.39 -3.34
N THR A 31 9.51 15.80 -3.87
CA THR A 31 8.23 15.19 -3.48
C THR A 31 8.10 13.78 -4.04
N LYS A 32 7.78 12.84 -3.17
CA LYS A 32 7.47 11.44 -3.53
C LYS A 32 5.98 11.16 -3.47
N ILE A 33 5.55 10.16 -4.21
CA ILE A 33 4.16 9.74 -4.34
C ILE A 33 3.95 8.43 -3.58
N ILE A 34 2.82 8.30 -2.88
CA ILE A 34 2.27 7.02 -2.44
C ILE A 34 1.10 6.69 -3.35
N ALA A 35 1.17 5.57 -4.06
CA ALA A 35 0.10 5.12 -4.94
C ALA A 35 -0.96 4.37 -4.15
N VAL A 36 -2.21 4.84 -4.18
CA VAL A 36 -3.33 4.18 -3.53
C VAL A 36 -3.90 3.11 -4.44
N VAL A 37 -3.76 1.84 -4.04
CA VAL A 37 -4.18 0.66 -4.82
C VAL A 37 -5.16 -0.24 -4.07
N LYS A 38 -5.89 0.32 -3.11
CA LYS A 38 -6.94 -0.38 -2.37
C LYS A 38 -8.04 -0.89 -3.30
N THR A 39 -8.85 -1.84 -2.82
CA THR A 39 -9.99 -2.41 -3.56
C THR A 39 -9.54 -2.97 -4.91
N ASP A 40 -8.44 -3.77 -4.87
CA ASP A 40 -7.78 -4.32 -6.06
C ASP A 40 -7.47 -3.26 -7.14
N GLY A 41 -6.84 -2.15 -6.71
CA GLY A 41 -6.52 -1.03 -7.62
C GLY A 41 -7.78 -0.38 -8.20
N TYR A 42 -8.85 -0.29 -7.38
CA TYR A 42 -10.17 0.18 -7.83
C TYR A 42 -10.73 -0.67 -9.00
N GLY A 43 -10.47 -1.98 -8.97
CA GLY A 43 -10.89 -2.93 -10.00
C GLY A 43 -9.95 -3.03 -11.20
N HIS A 44 -8.81 -2.36 -11.16
CA HIS A 44 -7.81 -2.40 -12.25
C HIS A 44 -6.69 -3.42 -12.01
N GLY A 45 -6.69 -4.08 -10.85
CA GLY A 45 -5.66 -5.04 -10.47
C GLY A 45 -4.50 -4.38 -9.69
N ALA A 46 -4.52 -4.51 -8.36
CA ALA A 46 -3.50 -3.89 -7.51
C ALA A 46 -2.09 -4.45 -7.76
N VAL A 47 -1.98 -5.76 -7.93
CA VAL A 47 -0.68 -6.43 -8.12
C VAL A 47 -0.03 -6.06 -9.45
N PRO A 48 -0.68 -6.15 -10.62
CA PRO A 48 -0.11 -5.70 -11.89
C PRO A 48 0.31 -4.22 -11.87
N ILE A 49 -0.54 -3.36 -11.32
CA ILE A 49 -0.22 -1.93 -11.17
C ILE A 49 1.03 -1.75 -10.30
N ALA A 50 1.08 -2.41 -9.14
CA ALA A 50 2.20 -2.27 -8.22
C ALA A 50 3.52 -2.70 -8.86
N HIS A 51 3.55 -3.81 -9.57
CA HIS A 51 4.75 -4.25 -10.30
C HIS A 51 5.16 -3.26 -11.40
N GLU A 52 4.21 -2.70 -12.14
CA GLU A 52 4.50 -1.75 -13.22
C GLU A 52 5.17 -0.46 -12.73
N ILE A 53 4.77 0.01 -11.55
CA ILE A 53 5.24 1.31 -11.06
C ILE A 53 6.23 1.22 -9.90
N GLU A 54 6.53 0.02 -9.36
CA GLU A 54 7.40 -0.12 -8.18
C GLU A 54 8.78 0.51 -8.38
N ASP A 55 9.38 0.39 -9.56
CA ASP A 55 10.73 0.85 -9.85
C ASP A 55 10.82 2.37 -10.08
N LEU A 56 9.70 3.09 -10.11
CA LEU A 56 9.72 4.55 -10.29
C LEU A 56 10.44 5.23 -9.12
N PRO A 57 11.48 6.06 -9.39
CA PRO A 57 12.33 6.62 -8.34
C PRO A 57 11.60 7.60 -7.42
N TYR A 58 10.52 8.19 -7.89
CA TYR A 58 9.67 9.10 -7.13
C TYR A 58 8.50 8.41 -6.43
N LEU A 59 8.30 7.11 -6.64
CA LEU A 59 7.33 6.35 -5.86
C LEU A 59 7.94 5.99 -4.50
N TYR A 60 7.31 6.46 -3.43
CA TYR A 60 7.68 6.10 -2.07
C TYR A 60 7.17 4.71 -1.69
N GLY A 61 5.94 4.39 -2.06
CA GLY A 61 5.30 3.13 -1.74
C GLY A 61 3.84 3.10 -2.16
N PHE A 62 3.11 2.18 -1.58
CA PHE A 62 1.70 1.92 -1.87
C PHE A 62 0.82 2.18 -0.66
N ALA A 63 -0.45 2.46 -0.85
CA ALA A 63 -1.43 2.51 0.21
C ALA A 63 -2.66 1.66 -0.12
N VAL A 64 -3.15 0.96 0.88
CA VAL A 64 -4.28 0.04 0.81
C VAL A 64 -5.26 0.31 1.94
N ALA A 65 -6.44 -0.32 1.93
CA ALA A 65 -7.44 -0.15 2.97
C ALA A 65 -7.24 -1.11 4.14
N THR A 66 -6.82 -2.35 3.88
CA THR A 66 -6.80 -3.43 4.87
C THR A 66 -5.46 -4.16 4.91
N VAL A 67 -5.28 -4.97 5.96
CA VAL A 67 -4.07 -5.80 6.11
C VAL A 67 -4.02 -6.92 5.07
N GLU A 68 -5.17 -7.46 4.68
CA GLU A 68 -5.28 -8.50 3.66
C GLU A 68 -4.75 -8.00 2.31
N GLU A 69 -5.17 -6.82 1.89
CA GLU A 69 -4.67 -6.17 0.67
C GLU A 69 -3.15 -5.94 0.73
N ALA A 70 -2.64 -5.49 1.88
CA ALA A 70 -1.20 -5.31 2.08
C ALA A 70 -0.43 -6.64 1.97
N LEU A 71 -0.98 -7.71 2.53
CA LEU A 71 -0.38 -9.05 2.47
C LEU A 71 -0.39 -9.63 1.05
N ILE A 72 -1.40 -9.33 0.24
CA ILE A 72 -1.44 -9.70 -1.18
C ILE A 72 -0.27 -9.04 -1.93
N LEU A 73 -0.04 -7.74 -1.72
CA LEU A 73 1.10 -7.04 -2.31
C LEU A 73 2.43 -7.64 -1.84
N ARG A 74 2.60 -7.91 -0.55
CA ARG A 74 3.81 -8.57 -0.03
C ARG A 74 4.02 -9.95 -0.62
N GLY A 75 2.95 -10.77 -0.66
CA GLY A 75 2.98 -12.11 -1.24
C GLY A 75 3.31 -12.14 -2.74
N SER A 76 3.01 -11.06 -3.46
CA SER A 76 3.39 -10.89 -4.86
C SER A 76 4.83 -10.40 -5.06
N GLY A 77 5.57 -10.10 -3.99
CA GLY A 77 6.98 -9.70 -4.04
C GLY A 77 7.23 -8.19 -4.00
N ILE A 78 6.19 -7.37 -3.82
CA ILE A 78 6.35 -5.91 -3.65
C ILE A 78 7.16 -5.61 -2.39
N ARG A 79 8.22 -4.81 -2.51
CA ARG A 79 9.19 -4.48 -1.45
C ARG A 79 9.06 -3.06 -0.92
N LYS A 80 8.60 -2.13 -1.75
CA LYS A 80 8.38 -0.75 -1.30
C LYS A 80 7.40 -0.68 -0.12
N PRO A 81 7.44 0.38 0.71
CA PRO A 81 6.53 0.54 1.84
C PRO A 81 5.06 0.37 1.44
N VAL A 82 4.31 -0.35 2.27
CA VAL A 82 2.86 -0.48 2.14
C VAL A 82 2.21 0.10 3.37
N LEU A 83 1.37 1.12 3.18
CA LEU A 83 0.62 1.84 4.21
C LEU A 83 -0.82 1.35 4.23
N ILE A 84 -1.34 1.02 5.40
CA ILE A 84 -2.77 0.77 5.60
C ILE A 84 -3.45 2.07 6.03
N LEU A 85 -4.43 2.53 5.25
CA LEU A 85 -5.17 3.78 5.51
C LEU A 85 -6.30 3.60 6.52
N GLY A 86 -6.83 2.38 6.63
CA GLY A 86 -7.92 2.01 7.52
C GLY A 86 -7.47 1.63 8.93
N TYR A 87 -8.44 1.31 9.77
CA TYR A 87 -8.19 0.74 11.09
C TYR A 87 -7.60 -0.67 10.96
N THR A 88 -6.65 -0.99 11.85
CA THR A 88 -6.02 -2.31 11.91
C THR A 88 -6.27 -2.94 13.27
N PHE A 89 -6.69 -4.19 13.28
CA PHE A 89 -6.99 -4.91 14.51
C PHE A 89 -5.72 -5.45 15.19
N PRO A 90 -5.69 -5.51 16.54
CA PRO A 90 -4.50 -5.92 17.30
C PRO A 90 -3.94 -7.29 16.92
N TYR A 91 -4.80 -8.26 16.57
CA TYR A 91 -4.35 -9.59 16.17
C TYR A 91 -3.49 -9.61 14.88
N CYS A 92 -3.45 -8.52 14.13
CA CYS A 92 -2.63 -8.37 12.93
C CYS A 92 -1.24 -7.76 13.20
N TYR A 93 -1.01 -7.13 14.35
CA TYR A 93 0.16 -6.27 14.57
C TYR A 93 1.49 -7.00 14.46
N GLU A 94 1.60 -8.20 15.04
CA GLU A 94 2.84 -8.99 14.90
C GLU A 94 3.12 -9.36 13.44
N LYS A 95 2.10 -9.77 12.69
CA LYS A 95 2.25 -10.10 11.28
C LYS A 95 2.67 -8.87 10.47
N MET A 96 2.07 -7.74 10.74
CA MET A 96 2.44 -6.47 10.09
C MET A 96 3.88 -6.08 10.38
N ALA A 97 4.35 -6.25 11.63
CA ALA A 97 5.74 -6.00 11.98
C ALA A 97 6.69 -6.91 11.20
N ARG A 98 6.37 -8.20 11.06
CA ARG A 98 7.18 -9.19 10.32
C ARG A 98 7.26 -8.88 8.83
N GLU A 99 6.15 -8.44 8.24
CA GLU A 99 6.00 -8.14 6.81
C GLU A 99 6.34 -6.67 6.47
N GLU A 100 6.79 -5.89 7.44
CA GLU A 100 7.12 -4.45 7.27
C GLU A 100 5.97 -3.62 6.67
N ILE A 101 4.73 -3.96 7.07
CA ILE A 101 3.53 -3.21 6.71
C ILE A 101 3.33 -2.09 7.72
N ARG A 102 2.98 -0.89 7.25
CA ARG A 102 2.86 0.33 8.05
C ARG A 102 1.39 0.66 8.31
N PRO A 103 0.92 0.70 9.56
CA PRO A 103 -0.41 1.17 9.88
C PRO A 103 -0.50 2.70 9.94
N ALA A 104 -1.68 3.24 9.64
CA ALA A 104 -2.07 4.55 10.08
C ALA A 104 -2.55 4.47 11.56
N VAL A 105 -1.95 5.28 12.43
CA VAL A 105 -2.25 5.32 13.86
C VAL A 105 -2.94 6.65 14.18
N PHE A 106 -4.07 6.58 14.85
CA PHE A 106 -4.89 7.75 15.22
C PHE A 106 -5.50 7.64 16.63
N ARG A 107 -5.06 6.64 17.43
CA ARG A 107 -5.45 6.44 18.82
C ARG A 107 -4.23 5.98 19.64
N GLU A 108 -4.18 6.39 20.90
CA GLU A 108 -3.06 6.04 21.81
C GLU A 108 -2.99 4.55 22.12
N ASP A 109 -4.14 3.89 22.33
CA ASP A 109 -4.21 2.46 22.59
C ASP A 109 -3.64 1.62 21.44
N MET A 110 -3.86 2.03 20.18
CA MET A 110 -3.22 1.38 19.03
C MET A 110 -1.70 1.43 19.13
N LEU A 111 -1.14 2.57 19.55
CA LEU A 111 0.31 2.74 19.68
C LEU A 111 0.88 1.84 20.76
N GLU A 112 0.22 1.74 21.91
CA GLU A 112 0.65 0.88 23.01
C GLU A 112 0.64 -0.60 22.60
N GLU A 113 -0.44 -1.05 21.98
CA GLU A 113 -0.59 -2.44 21.54
C GLU A 113 0.40 -2.81 20.43
N MET A 114 0.63 -1.90 19.48
CA MET A 114 1.67 -2.08 18.46
C MET A 114 3.07 -2.13 19.06
N GLY A 115 3.33 -1.33 20.09
CA GLY A 115 4.58 -1.38 20.84
C GLY A 115 4.81 -2.75 21.48
N LYS A 116 3.80 -3.34 22.09
CA LYS A 116 3.84 -4.70 22.65
C LYS A 116 4.13 -5.74 21.57
N ALA A 117 3.44 -5.65 20.43
CA ALA A 117 3.66 -6.56 19.30
C ALA A 117 5.08 -6.42 18.72
N ALA A 118 5.60 -5.21 18.61
CA ALA A 118 6.97 -4.96 18.16
C ALA A 118 8.00 -5.62 19.07
N VAL A 119 7.82 -5.50 20.38
CA VAL A 119 8.69 -6.16 21.39
C VAL A 119 8.58 -7.67 21.28
N SER A 120 7.36 -8.22 21.19
CA SER A 120 7.11 -9.65 21.08
C SER A 120 7.80 -10.30 19.87
N CYS A 121 7.76 -9.63 18.74
CA CYS A 121 8.36 -10.16 17.49
C CYS A 121 9.81 -9.70 17.25
N GLY A 122 10.37 -8.85 18.12
CA GLY A 122 11.74 -8.33 18.00
C GLY A 122 11.96 -7.44 16.76
N ARG A 123 10.91 -6.80 16.25
CA ARG A 123 10.99 -5.94 15.07
C ARG A 123 10.25 -4.63 15.30
N PRO A 124 10.82 -3.48 14.91
CA PRO A 124 10.14 -2.20 14.99
C PRO A 124 8.96 -2.14 14.01
N VAL A 125 7.85 -1.53 14.44
CA VAL A 125 6.74 -1.18 13.57
C VAL A 125 6.90 0.27 13.15
N LYS A 126 6.98 0.52 11.84
CA LYS A 126 6.95 1.87 11.27
C LYS A 126 5.50 2.30 11.12
N ILE A 127 5.14 3.44 11.67
CA ILE A 127 3.76 3.94 11.68
C ILE A 127 3.64 5.25 10.91
N HIS A 128 2.43 5.56 10.47
CA HIS A 128 2.04 6.90 10.03
C HIS A 128 1.02 7.46 11.01
N ILE A 129 1.30 8.60 11.61
CA ILE A 129 0.34 9.29 12.49
C ILE A 129 -0.70 9.95 11.61
N LYS A 130 -1.96 9.57 11.82
CA LYS A 130 -3.10 10.13 11.09
C LYS A 130 -3.78 11.19 11.94
N VAL A 131 -3.77 12.42 11.45
CA VAL A 131 -4.51 13.55 12.04
C VAL A 131 -5.69 13.84 11.15
N ASP A 132 -6.89 13.84 11.73
CA ASP A 132 -8.11 14.23 11.06
C ASP A 132 -8.35 15.71 11.33
N THR A 133 -8.42 16.49 10.26
CA THR A 133 -8.60 17.96 10.37
C THR A 133 -10.01 18.42 9.96
N GLY A 134 -10.92 17.47 9.78
CA GLY A 134 -12.32 17.70 9.40
C GLY A 134 -12.66 17.45 7.94
#